data_22e33defdf2cb2533379fb40ae884336
#
_entry.id   22e33defdf2cb2533379fb40ae884336
#
_cell.length_a   1.000
_cell.length_b   1.000
_cell.length_c   1.000
_cell.angle_alpha   90.00
_cell.angle_beta   90.00
_cell.angle_gamma   90.00
#
_symmetry.space_group_name_H-M   'P 1'
#
loop_
_entity.id
_entity.type
_entity.pdbx_description
1 polymer ?
#
loop_
_entity_poly.entity_id
_entity_poly.type
_entity_poly.pdbx_seq_one_letter_code
_entity_poly.pdbx_strand_id
1 'polypeptide(L)'
;MLTSASTTPQALYQTLLAGEEVPVEIKTSADNFRYGRAAIQIHLALSEPPIWKTDPRMKDVAIVHVLDGINSLSESVNAANRGYLPARPTIVVGQPCAVDPSRAPSGASIIWIQLQENPQVIKGDLANEINPGDGTWNEERLTAYANRVLEQLGSEITNLKSATVAKIVLGPREIEAMNKNLVGGDPYAGDCRIDQYAPWRPLSAATGHRTPVKNLWHIGASTHPGPGLGGGSGFLVAKRLAKKGFTKKIFGK
;
A
#
# COMPACT_ATOMS: atom_id res chain seq x y z
N MET A 1 -30.00 13.33 4.38
CA MET A 1 -29.16 12.14 4.09
C MET A 1 -27.72 12.51 4.42
N LEU A 2 -26.96 11.61 5.00
CA LEU A 2 -25.54 11.72 5.28
C LEU A 2 -24.82 10.80 4.30
N THR A 3 -23.77 11.30 3.65
CA THR A 3 -22.99 10.54 2.67
C THR A 3 -21.51 10.58 3.04
N SER A 4 -20.80 9.48 2.84
CA SER A 4 -19.34 9.43 2.97
C SER A 4 -18.71 8.87 1.70
N ALA A 5 -17.61 9.49 1.27
CA ALA A 5 -16.79 9.01 0.16
C ALA A 5 -15.46 8.47 0.71
N SER A 6 -15.19 7.19 0.45
CA SER A 6 -13.90 6.55 0.73
C SER A 6 -13.12 6.46 -0.57
N THR A 7 -12.37 7.51 -0.88
CA THR A 7 -11.67 7.65 -2.16
C THR A 7 -10.47 8.59 -2.02
N THR A 8 -9.68 8.74 -3.10
CA THR A 8 -8.59 9.73 -3.12
C THR A 8 -9.13 11.15 -3.36
N PRO A 9 -8.41 12.21 -2.95
CA PRO A 9 -8.83 13.59 -3.21
C PRO A 9 -9.04 13.90 -4.69
N GLN A 10 -8.17 13.42 -5.57
CA GLN A 10 -8.34 13.61 -7.02
C GLN A 10 -9.62 12.97 -7.52
N ALA A 11 -9.88 11.70 -7.19
CA ALA A 11 -11.11 11.03 -7.58
C ALA A 11 -12.35 11.74 -7.01
N LEU A 12 -12.28 12.24 -5.76
CA LEU A 12 -13.39 12.97 -5.16
C LEU A 12 -13.69 14.27 -5.89
N TYR A 13 -12.69 15.15 -6.04
CA TYR A 13 -12.91 16.52 -6.51
C TYR A 13 -12.89 16.67 -8.03
N GLN A 14 -12.17 15.80 -8.76
CA GLN A 14 -12.08 15.85 -10.22
C GLN A 14 -13.16 14.99 -10.92
N THR A 15 -13.61 13.91 -10.27
CA THR A 15 -14.54 12.96 -10.89
C THR A 15 -15.91 12.99 -10.21
N LEU A 16 -15.98 12.68 -8.92
CA LEU A 16 -17.26 12.53 -8.23
C LEU A 16 -17.97 13.87 -8.00
N LEU A 17 -17.24 14.95 -7.83
CA LEU A 17 -17.75 16.31 -7.63
C LEU A 17 -17.46 17.23 -8.81
N ALA A 18 -17.27 16.70 -10.02
CA ALA A 18 -16.92 17.48 -11.21
C ALA A 18 -17.96 18.57 -11.57
N GLY A 19 -19.24 18.36 -11.25
CA GLY A 19 -20.31 19.32 -11.48
C GLY A 19 -20.67 20.22 -10.30
N GLU A 20 -19.98 20.07 -9.17
CA GLU A 20 -20.30 20.80 -7.95
C GLU A 20 -19.45 22.06 -7.78
N GLU A 21 -20.00 23.05 -7.05
CA GLU A 21 -19.23 24.23 -6.64
C GLU A 21 -18.24 23.86 -5.52
N VAL A 22 -16.98 23.70 -5.91
CA VAL A 22 -15.86 23.46 -4.99
C VAL A 22 -14.90 24.65 -5.06
N PRO A 23 -14.45 25.21 -3.91
CA PRO A 23 -13.47 26.28 -3.88
C PRO A 23 -12.23 25.96 -4.72
N VAL A 24 -11.71 26.96 -5.44
CA VAL A 24 -10.60 26.79 -6.40
C VAL A 24 -9.32 26.30 -5.70
N GLU A 25 -9.07 26.72 -4.49
CA GLU A 25 -7.92 26.31 -3.68
C GLU A 25 -7.97 24.81 -3.32
N ILE A 26 -9.16 24.25 -3.13
CA ILE A 26 -9.34 22.81 -2.90
C ILE A 26 -9.11 22.02 -4.19
N LYS A 27 -9.65 22.49 -5.33
CA LYS A 27 -9.40 21.86 -6.63
C LYS A 27 -7.91 21.86 -6.95
N THR A 28 -7.23 23.00 -6.85
CA THR A 28 -5.78 23.12 -7.07
C THR A 28 -4.98 22.22 -6.12
N SER A 29 -5.38 22.14 -4.85
CA SER A 29 -4.73 21.25 -3.88
C SER A 29 -4.93 19.77 -4.24
N ALA A 30 -6.11 19.40 -4.75
CA ALA A 30 -6.38 18.04 -5.22
C ALA A 30 -5.59 17.71 -6.50
N ASP A 31 -5.43 18.66 -7.43
CA ASP A 31 -4.62 18.50 -8.64
C ASP A 31 -3.14 18.22 -8.31
N ASN A 32 -2.65 18.84 -7.23
CA ASN A 32 -1.28 18.68 -6.74
C ASN A 32 -1.11 17.51 -5.73
N PHE A 33 -2.17 16.75 -5.45
CA PHE A 33 -2.08 15.59 -4.57
C PHE A 33 -1.16 14.52 -5.16
N ARG A 34 -0.20 14.07 -4.36
CA ARG A 34 0.81 13.10 -4.81
C ARG A 34 0.48 11.71 -4.32
N TYR A 35 0.70 10.73 -5.20
CA TYR A 35 0.72 9.32 -4.84
C TYR A 35 2.12 8.87 -4.46
N GLY A 36 2.18 7.84 -3.62
CA GLY A 36 3.42 7.29 -3.08
C GLY A 36 4.10 6.30 -4.03
N ARG A 37 5.03 5.54 -3.47
CA ARG A 37 5.69 4.46 -4.17
C ARG A 37 4.71 3.33 -4.47
N ALA A 38 4.98 2.60 -5.55
CA ALA A 38 4.23 1.40 -5.88
C ALA A 38 4.55 0.24 -4.94
N ALA A 39 3.57 -0.62 -4.70
CA ALA A 39 3.77 -1.91 -4.10
C ALA A 39 3.78 -3.03 -5.15
N ILE A 40 4.48 -4.11 -4.83
CA ILE A 40 4.39 -5.39 -5.54
C ILE A 40 4.07 -6.44 -4.50
N GLN A 41 3.20 -7.39 -4.86
CA GLN A 41 2.88 -8.53 -4.03
C GLN A 41 3.17 -9.84 -4.76
N ILE A 42 3.80 -10.78 -4.06
CA ILE A 42 4.03 -12.14 -4.56
C ILE A 42 3.36 -13.09 -3.57
N HIS A 43 2.47 -13.93 -4.06
CA HIS A 43 1.81 -14.95 -3.27
C HIS A 43 2.33 -16.32 -3.69
N LEU A 44 2.76 -17.12 -2.72
CA LEU A 44 3.26 -18.47 -2.94
C LEU A 44 2.39 -19.47 -2.17
N ALA A 45 1.95 -20.51 -2.87
CA ALA A 45 1.45 -21.72 -2.24
C ALA A 45 2.63 -22.70 -2.10
N LEU A 46 2.81 -23.24 -0.89
CA LEU A 46 3.91 -24.13 -0.56
C LEU A 46 3.36 -25.51 -0.17
N SER A 47 4.03 -26.58 -0.61
CA SER A 47 3.69 -27.96 -0.23
C SER A 47 4.04 -28.29 1.22
N GLU A 48 4.89 -27.49 1.86
CA GLU A 48 5.34 -27.61 3.25
C GLU A 48 5.67 -26.24 3.84
N PRO A 49 5.76 -26.08 5.18
CA PRO A 49 6.16 -24.81 5.81
C PRO A 49 7.57 -24.35 5.38
N PRO A 50 7.83 -23.03 5.38
CA PRO A 50 9.14 -22.49 5.05
C PRO A 50 10.20 -22.92 6.06
N ILE A 51 11.39 -23.31 5.59
CA ILE A 51 12.55 -23.66 6.40
C ILE A 51 13.52 -22.48 6.40
N TRP A 52 13.50 -21.71 7.47
CA TRP A 52 14.39 -20.57 7.65
C TRP A 52 15.80 -21.02 8.05
N LYS A 53 16.81 -20.49 7.36
CA LYS A 53 18.22 -20.81 7.57
C LYS A 53 18.74 -20.32 8.93
N THR A 54 18.35 -19.10 9.30
CA THR A 54 18.89 -18.40 10.46
C THR A 54 18.37 -18.99 11.78
N ASP A 55 17.06 -19.22 11.87
CA ASP A 55 16.42 -19.74 13.08
C ASP A 55 15.14 -20.52 12.71
N PRO A 56 15.03 -21.80 13.09
CA PRO A 56 13.85 -22.61 12.82
C PRO A 56 12.55 -22.04 13.40
N ARG A 57 12.62 -21.23 14.47
CA ARG A 57 11.45 -20.59 15.09
C ARG A 57 10.83 -19.50 14.22
N MET A 58 11.54 -19.01 13.19
CA MET A 58 11.04 -18.01 12.27
C MET A 58 9.77 -18.48 11.51
N LYS A 59 9.58 -19.78 11.36
CA LYS A 59 8.34 -20.36 10.77
C LYS A 59 7.07 -20.01 11.57
N ASP A 60 7.21 -19.71 12.86
CA ASP A 60 6.11 -19.38 13.77
C ASP A 60 5.87 -17.87 13.90
N VAL A 61 6.64 -17.07 13.17
CA VAL A 61 6.53 -15.60 13.15
C VAL A 61 5.58 -15.17 12.02
N ALA A 62 4.55 -14.40 12.35
CA ALA A 62 3.54 -13.99 11.39
C ALA A 62 4.08 -13.12 10.24
N ILE A 63 5.03 -12.20 10.54
CA ILE A 63 5.64 -11.28 9.57
C ILE A 63 7.13 -11.16 9.86
N VAL A 64 7.94 -11.35 8.83
CA VAL A 64 9.41 -11.23 8.88
C VAL A 64 9.84 -10.19 7.85
N HIS A 65 10.73 -9.28 8.24
CA HIS A 65 11.37 -8.33 7.33
C HIS A 65 12.80 -8.80 7.04
N VAL A 66 13.10 -9.06 5.79
CA VAL A 66 14.44 -9.45 5.30
C VAL A 66 15.09 -8.26 4.63
N LEU A 67 16.21 -7.80 5.18
CA LEU A 67 17.00 -6.66 4.69
C LEU A 67 18.41 -6.70 5.29
N ASP A 68 19.36 -6.03 4.66
CA ASP A 68 20.78 -5.97 5.09
C ASP A 68 21.06 -4.78 6.05
N GLY A 69 20.04 -4.36 6.82
CA GLY A 69 20.16 -3.28 7.79
C GLY A 69 19.66 -1.92 7.28
N ILE A 70 19.85 -0.88 8.10
CA ILE A 70 19.27 0.45 7.88
C ILE A 70 19.81 1.13 6.61
N ASN A 71 21.06 0.88 6.25
CA ASN A 71 21.66 1.48 5.04
C ASN A 71 20.99 0.91 3.78
N SER A 72 20.79 -0.40 3.70
CA SER A 72 20.11 -1.07 2.60
C SER A 72 18.66 -0.57 2.46
N LEU A 73 17.94 -0.40 3.58
CA LEU A 73 16.61 0.20 3.57
C LEU A 73 16.63 1.62 2.99
N SER A 74 17.58 2.46 3.45
CA SER A 74 17.73 3.84 2.95
C SER A 74 18.04 3.87 1.45
N GLU A 75 18.93 3.01 0.98
CA GLU A 75 19.26 2.88 -0.44
C GLU A 75 18.04 2.48 -1.28
N SER A 76 17.27 1.49 -0.82
CA SER A 76 16.06 1.01 -1.50
C SER A 76 15.00 2.11 -1.62
N VAL A 77 14.75 2.83 -0.51
CA VAL A 77 13.82 3.98 -0.48
C VAL A 77 14.26 5.09 -1.44
N ASN A 78 15.55 5.45 -1.41
CA ASN A 78 16.11 6.48 -2.27
C ASN A 78 16.11 6.08 -3.75
N ALA A 79 16.40 4.82 -4.06
CA ALA A 79 16.32 4.27 -5.41
C ALA A 79 14.90 4.42 -5.96
N ALA A 80 13.90 3.93 -5.25
CA ALA A 80 12.50 4.00 -5.65
C ALA A 80 12.01 5.45 -5.85
N ASN A 81 12.38 6.37 -4.95
CA ASN A 81 12.03 7.79 -5.07
C ASN A 81 12.62 8.47 -6.32
N ARG A 82 13.75 7.97 -6.83
CA ARG A 82 14.38 8.45 -8.07
C ARG A 82 13.89 7.72 -9.33
N GLY A 83 13.06 6.70 -9.17
CA GLY A 83 12.54 5.90 -10.28
C GLY A 83 13.38 4.66 -10.59
N TYR A 84 14.28 4.22 -9.71
CA TYR A 84 15.12 3.06 -9.93
C TYR A 84 14.61 1.85 -9.16
N LEU A 85 14.74 0.67 -9.78
CA LEU A 85 14.54 -0.60 -9.09
C LEU A 85 15.70 -0.80 -8.10
N PRO A 86 15.42 -1.05 -6.82
CA PRO A 86 16.46 -1.41 -5.86
C PRO A 86 17.13 -2.74 -6.26
N ALA A 87 18.46 -2.81 -6.11
CA ALA A 87 19.17 -4.06 -6.30
C ALA A 87 18.80 -5.09 -5.23
N ARG A 88 18.62 -4.61 -3.98
CA ARG A 88 18.25 -5.42 -2.82
C ARG A 88 17.10 -4.72 -2.05
N PRO A 89 15.84 -4.93 -2.46
CA PRO A 89 14.71 -4.34 -1.77
C PRO A 89 14.50 -4.95 -0.38
N THR A 90 13.80 -4.23 0.49
CA THR A 90 13.26 -4.82 1.71
C THR A 90 12.19 -5.83 1.33
N ILE A 91 12.33 -7.07 1.79
CA ILE A 91 11.36 -8.14 1.52
C ILE A 91 10.53 -8.36 2.78
N VAL A 92 9.26 -7.99 2.74
CA VAL A 92 8.32 -8.28 3.84
C VAL A 92 7.67 -9.63 3.54
N VAL A 93 7.88 -10.60 4.42
CA VAL A 93 7.38 -11.97 4.30
C VAL A 93 6.29 -12.21 5.32
N GLY A 94 5.05 -12.39 4.87
CA GLY A 94 3.95 -12.78 5.73
C GLY A 94 3.71 -14.29 5.69
N GLN A 95 3.52 -14.86 6.86
CA GLN A 95 3.29 -16.29 7.09
C GLN A 95 1.94 -16.50 7.79
N PRO A 96 0.81 -16.36 7.07
CA PRO A 96 -0.51 -16.40 7.71
C PRO A 96 -0.81 -17.74 8.40
N CYS A 97 -0.25 -18.84 7.91
CA CYS A 97 -0.43 -20.17 8.53
C CYS A 97 0.24 -20.29 9.91
N ALA A 98 1.20 -19.41 10.25
CA ALA A 98 1.78 -19.35 11.59
C ALA A 98 0.76 -18.92 12.66
N VAL A 99 -0.25 -18.14 12.25
CA VAL A 99 -1.32 -17.63 13.15
C VAL A 99 -2.60 -18.42 12.97
N ASP A 100 -2.92 -18.80 11.74
CA ASP A 100 -4.14 -19.52 11.38
C ASP A 100 -3.80 -20.69 10.43
N PRO A 101 -3.53 -21.88 10.97
CA PRO A 101 -3.20 -23.06 10.18
C PRO A 101 -4.30 -23.50 9.20
N SER A 102 -5.55 -23.05 9.39
CA SER A 102 -6.67 -23.41 8.51
C SER A 102 -6.58 -22.78 7.12
N ARG A 103 -5.65 -21.85 6.91
CA ARG A 103 -5.45 -21.15 5.63
C ARG A 103 -4.79 -22.00 4.53
N ALA A 104 -4.26 -23.16 4.87
CA ALA A 104 -3.71 -24.11 3.91
C ALA A 104 -4.14 -25.54 4.27
N PRO A 105 -4.13 -26.49 3.33
CA PRO A 105 -4.27 -27.91 3.65
C PRO A 105 -3.23 -28.36 4.67
N SER A 106 -3.55 -29.43 5.43
CA SER A 106 -2.63 -29.99 6.42
C SER A 106 -1.25 -30.29 5.81
N GLY A 107 -0.20 -29.79 6.44
CA GLY A 107 1.18 -29.92 5.98
C GLY A 107 1.63 -28.88 4.94
N ALA A 108 0.70 -28.17 4.30
CA ALA A 108 1.00 -27.11 3.35
C ALA A 108 1.10 -25.72 4.05
N SER A 109 1.55 -24.72 3.33
CA SER A 109 1.66 -23.35 3.83
C SER A 109 1.44 -22.31 2.73
N ILE A 110 1.26 -21.07 3.16
CA ILE A 110 1.17 -19.90 2.28
C ILE A 110 2.20 -18.87 2.74
N ILE A 111 2.88 -18.27 1.78
CA ILE A 111 3.67 -17.05 1.98
C ILE A 111 3.09 -15.96 1.09
N TRP A 112 2.91 -14.76 1.64
CA TRP A 112 2.79 -13.54 0.84
C TRP A 112 4.04 -12.67 1.05
N ILE A 113 4.50 -12.07 -0.03
CA ILE A 113 5.66 -11.18 -0.03
C ILE A 113 5.17 -9.81 -0.47
N GLN A 114 5.55 -8.78 0.27
CA GLN A 114 5.24 -7.39 -0.08
C GLN A 114 6.53 -6.60 -0.25
N LEU A 115 6.64 -5.92 -1.38
CA LEU A 115 7.71 -4.98 -1.69
C LEU A 115 7.09 -3.58 -1.73
N GLN A 116 7.63 -2.65 -0.94
CA GLN A 116 7.07 -1.29 -0.81
C GLN A 116 7.95 -0.21 -1.46
N GLU A 117 9.19 -0.52 -1.74
CA GLU A 117 10.16 0.40 -2.35
C GLU A 117 10.24 0.17 -3.86
N ASN A 118 9.14 0.46 -4.59
CA ASN A 118 9.14 0.36 -6.04
C ASN A 118 8.71 1.69 -6.67
N PRO A 119 9.35 2.10 -7.78
CA PRO A 119 8.91 3.27 -8.52
C PRO A 119 7.59 2.99 -9.26
N GLN A 120 6.75 3.99 -9.44
CA GLN A 120 5.58 3.88 -10.33
C GLN A 120 6.00 3.79 -11.79
N VAL A 121 7.07 4.52 -12.16
CA VAL A 121 7.67 4.49 -13.49
C VAL A 121 9.15 4.11 -13.35
N ILE A 122 9.57 3.06 -14.04
CA ILE A 122 10.94 2.53 -13.98
C ILE A 122 11.84 3.40 -14.88
N LYS A 123 12.83 4.07 -14.31
CA LYS A 123 13.86 4.83 -15.03
C LYS A 123 15.19 4.08 -15.18
N GLY A 124 15.38 3.05 -14.38
CA GLY A 124 16.57 2.22 -14.38
C GLY A 124 16.52 1.14 -13.32
N ASP A 125 17.55 0.33 -13.30
CA ASP A 125 17.72 -0.78 -12.37
C ASP A 125 19.12 -0.73 -11.74
N LEU A 126 19.20 -0.66 -10.42
CA LEU A 126 20.50 -0.58 -9.73
C LEU A 126 21.30 -1.88 -9.78
N ALA A 127 20.66 -3.01 -10.07
CA ALA A 127 21.37 -4.27 -10.34
C ALA A 127 21.85 -4.39 -11.79
N ASN A 128 21.41 -3.51 -12.70
CA ASN A 128 21.70 -3.55 -14.13
C ASN A 128 21.27 -4.85 -14.85
N GLU A 129 20.21 -5.50 -14.35
CA GLU A 129 19.68 -6.77 -14.87
C GLU A 129 18.40 -6.56 -15.68
N ILE A 130 17.62 -5.52 -15.37
CA ILE A 130 16.30 -5.27 -15.94
C ILE A 130 16.35 -3.99 -16.79
N ASN A 131 16.06 -4.15 -18.09
CA ASN A 131 15.95 -3.00 -18.99
C ASN A 131 14.66 -2.21 -18.67
N PRO A 132 14.75 -0.92 -18.30
CA PRO A 132 13.59 -0.10 -17.98
C PRO A 132 12.66 0.16 -19.18
N GLY A 133 13.19 0.15 -20.41
CA GLY A 133 12.46 0.39 -21.64
C GLY A 133 11.66 1.71 -21.58
N ASP A 134 10.34 1.62 -21.76
CA ASP A 134 9.41 2.75 -21.64
C ASP A 134 9.03 3.12 -20.19
N GLY A 135 9.60 2.43 -19.22
CA GLY A 135 9.34 2.64 -17.79
C GLY A 135 8.08 1.99 -17.24
N THR A 136 7.28 1.33 -18.06
CA THR A 136 6.06 0.66 -17.59
C THR A 136 6.34 -0.66 -16.91
N TRP A 137 5.50 -1.02 -15.93
CA TRP A 137 5.47 -2.34 -15.34
C TRP A 137 4.71 -3.30 -16.27
N ASN A 138 5.41 -3.93 -17.20
CA ASN A 138 4.88 -5.01 -18.01
C ASN A 138 5.16 -6.37 -17.36
N GLU A 139 4.59 -7.44 -17.91
CA GLU A 139 4.73 -8.80 -17.40
C GLU A 139 6.20 -9.27 -17.34
N GLU A 140 7.00 -8.93 -18.36
CA GLU A 140 8.41 -9.30 -18.44
C GLU A 140 9.21 -8.70 -17.27
N ARG A 141 9.13 -7.37 -17.07
CA ARG A 141 9.84 -6.65 -16.01
C ARG A 141 9.38 -7.08 -14.63
N LEU A 142 8.05 -7.24 -14.46
CA LEU A 142 7.47 -7.70 -13.21
C LEU A 142 7.94 -9.11 -12.86
N THR A 143 7.98 -10.02 -13.83
CA THR A 143 8.45 -11.39 -13.63
C THR A 143 9.95 -11.42 -13.33
N ALA A 144 10.76 -10.67 -14.07
CA ALA A 144 12.20 -10.58 -13.83
C ALA A 144 12.50 -10.06 -12.42
N TYR A 145 11.82 -8.99 -11.99
CA TYR A 145 12.01 -8.43 -10.67
C TYR A 145 11.53 -9.36 -9.56
N ALA A 146 10.37 -10.02 -9.73
CA ALA A 146 9.88 -11.01 -8.79
C ALA A 146 10.83 -12.21 -8.65
N ASN A 147 11.44 -12.67 -9.75
CA ASN A 147 12.41 -13.75 -9.71
C ASN A 147 13.68 -13.37 -8.93
N ARG A 148 14.21 -12.14 -9.13
CA ARG A 148 15.32 -11.61 -8.32
C ARG A 148 15.01 -11.63 -6.83
N VAL A 149 13.82 -11.17 -6.45
CA VAL A 149 13.37 -11.16 -5.05
C VAL A 149 13.27 -12.57 -4.48
N LEU A 150 12.71 -13.51 -5.24
CA LEU A 150 12.60 -14.91 -4.83
C LEU A 150 13.95 -15.59 -4.71
N GLU A 151 14.92 -15.24 -5.56
CA GLU A 151 16.29 -15.75 -5.46
C GLU A 151 16.97 -15.22 -4.19
N GLN A 152 16.84 -13.92 -3.88
CA GLN A 152 17.34 -13.35 -2.65
C GLN A 152 16.69 -13.99 -1.41
N LEU A 153 15.37 -14.16 -1.42
CA LEU A 153 14.64 -14.81 -0.33
C LEU A 153 15.02 -16.30 -0.20
N GLY A 154 15.36 -16.97 -1.28
CA GLY A 154 15.84 -18.36 -1.31
C GLY A 154 17.16 -18.56 -0.58
N SER A 155 17.95 -17.52 -0.36
CA SER A 155 19.14 -17.58 0.49
C SER A 155 18.80 -17.70 1.99
N GLU A 156 17.59 -17.25 2.37
CA GLU A 156 17.10 -17.25 3.76
C GLU A 156 16.11 -18.39 4.04
N ILE A 157 15.30 -18.79 3.03
CA ILE A 157 14.34 -19.91 3.12
C ILE A 157 14.82 -21.03 2.20
N THR A 158 15.45 -22.04 2.79
CA THR A 158 16.22 -23.06 2.06
C THR A 158 15.37 -23.96 1.16
N ASN A 159 14.11 -24.20 1.52
CA ASN A 159 13.16 -24.98 0.72
C ASN A 159 12.22 -24.12 -0.15
N LEU A 160 12.43 -22.81 -0.28
CA LEU A 160 11.50 -21.93 -0.97
C LEU A 160 11.17 -22.40 -2.38
N LYS A 161 12.20 -22.72 -3.18
CA LYS A 161 12.05 -23.15 -4.56
C LYS A 161 11.40 -24.53 -4.67
N SER A 162 11.82 -25.51 -3.86
CA SER A 162 11.32 -26.89 -3.91
C SER A 162 9.90 -27.01 -3.37
N ALA A 163 9.54 -26.22 -2.35
CA ALA A 163 8.23 -26.24 -1.74
C ALA A 163 7.18 -25.44 -2.53
N THR A 164 7.58 -24.49 -3.41
CA THR A 164 6.63 -23.66 -4.15
C THR A 164 5.89 -24.49 -5.21
N VAL A 165 4.58 -24.63 -5.04
CA VAL A 165 3.68 -25.33 -5.98
C VAL A 165 2.92 -24.38 -6.90
N ALA A 166 2.70 -23.11 -6.46
CA ALA A 166 2.08 -22.08 -7.28
C ALA A 166 2.57 -20.68 -6.87
N LYS A 167 2.59 -19.77 -7.83
CA LYS A 167 3.00 -18.37 -7.65
C LYS A 167 2.06 -17.42 -8.39
N ILE A 168 1.66 -16.34 -7.73
CA ILE A 168 0.97 -15.19 -8.33
C ILE A 168 1.76 -13.95 -8.01
N VAL A 169 1.98 -13.09 -9.00
CA VAL A 169 2.64 -11.79 -8.85
C VAL A 169 1.67 -10.70 -9.23
N LEU A 170 1.47 -9.74 -8.34
CA LEU A 170 0.63 -8.56 -8.57
C LEU A 170 1.54 -7.33 -8.56
N GLY A 171 1.66 -6.70 -9.72
CA GLY A 171 2.39 -5.46 -9.89
C GLY A 171 1.51 -4.22 -9.68
N PRO A 172 2.06 -3.03 -9.90
CA PRO A 172 1.34 -1.77 -9.71
C PRO A 172 0.04 -1.66 -10.54
N ARG A 173 0.04 -2.18 -11.76
CA ARG A 173 -1.13 -2.17 -12.66
C ARG A 173 -2.26 -3.08 -12.16
N GLU A 174 -1.92 -4.26 -11.71
CA GLU A 174 -2.87 -5.24 -11.16
C GLU A 174 -3.49 -4.69 -9.85
N ILE A 175 -2.66 -4.09 -8.98
CA ILE A 175 -3.11 -3.46 -7.72
C ILE A 175 -4.07 -2.30 -8.00
N GLU A 176 -3.75 -1.40 -8.93
CA GLU A 176 -4.64 -0.33 -9.34
C GLU A 176 -5.93 -0.84 -10.01
N ALA A 177 -5.84 -1.91 -10.80
CA ALA A 177 -7.01 -2.53 -11.43
C ALA A 177 -7.99 -3.13 -10.40
N MET A 178 -7.47 -3.67 -9.30
CA MET A 178 -8.29 -4.18 -8.18
C MET A 178 -9.03 -3.06 -7.44
N ASN A 179 -8.41 -1.88 -7.32
CA ASN A 179 -9.01 -0.73 -6.65
C ASN A 179 -8.45 0.58 -7.21
N LYS A 180 -9.28 1.34 -7.89
CA LYS A 180 -8.94 2.62 -8.53
C LYS A 180 -8.39 3.70 -7.59
N ASN A 181 -8.48 3.52 -6.28
CA ASN A 181 -7.85 4.40 -5.30
C ASN A 181 -6.37 4.10 -5.08
N LEU A 182 -5.88 2.95 -5.55
CA LEU A 182 -4.48 2.52 -5.45
C LEU A 182 -3.69 2.95 -6.69
N VAL A 183 -3.77 4.25 -7.00
CA VAL A 183 -3.20 4.85 -8.21
C VAL A 183 -1.72 4.58 -8.33
N GLY A 184 -1.29 4.06 -9.49
CA GLY A 184 0.10 3.68 -9.73
C GLY A 184 0.60 2.56 -8.82
N GLY A 185 -0.30 1.80 -8.19
CA GLY A 185 0.03 0.74 -7.24
C GLY A 185 0.38 1.23 -5.83
N ASP A 186 0.08 2.50 -5.49
CA ASP A 186 0.28 3.04 -4.14
C ASP A 186 -0.75 2.44 -3.15
N PRO A 187 -0.33 1.58 -2.21
CA PRO A 187 -1.26 0.91 -1.28
C PRO A 187 -1.81 1.85 -0.20
N TYR A 188 -1.26 3.05 -0.09
CA TYR A 188 -1.63 4.02 0.94
C TYR A 188 -2.61 5.08 0.45
N ALA A 189 -3.01 5.02 -0.83
CA ALA A 189 -3.91 5.98 -1.47
C ALA A 189 -3.47 7.44 -1.26
N GLY A 190 -2.19 7.68 -1.44
CA GLY A 190 -1.51 8.96 -1.32
C GLY A 190 -0.17 8.89 -0.58
N ASP A 191 0.79 9.69 -1.05
CA ASP A 191 2.14 9.77 -0.49
C ASP A 191 2.09 10.08 1.03
N CYS A 192 2.93 9.36 1.78
CA CYS A 192 3.05 9.49 3.23
C CYS A 192 4.18 10.44 3.66
N ARG A 193 4.63 11.34 2.79
CA ARG A 193 5.58 12.40 3.18
C ARG A 193 4.95 13.32 4.20
N ILE A 194 5.79 13.93 5.04
CA ILE A 194 5.36 14.73 6.19
C ILE A 194 4.39 15.87 5.84
N ASP A 195 4.57 16.47 4.67
CA ASP A 195 3.74 17.58 4.15
C ASP A 195 2.38 17.14 3.58
N GLN A 196 2.13 15.82 3.47
CA GLN A 196 0.88 15.22 2.99
C GLN A 196 0.40 14.09 3.93
N TYR A 197 0.83 14.08 5.18
CA TYR A 197 0.48 13.03 6.14
C TYR A 197 -0.12 13.58 7.43
N ALA A 198 -0.71 12.72 8.23
CA ALA A 198 -1.30 13.03 9.53
C ALA A 198 -2.26 14.23 9.47
N PRO A 199 -1.99 15.39 10.10
CA PRO A 199 -2.94 16.52 10.13
C PRO A 199 -3.13 17.17 8.75
N TRP A 200 -2.19 17.01 7.82
CA TRP A 200 -2.25 17.61 6.48
C TRP A 200 -3.09 16.81 5.47
N ARG A 201 -3.50 15.57 5.84
CA ARG A 201 -4.40 14.75 5.03
C ARG A 201 -5.87 15.19 5.19
N PRO A 202 -6.66 15.15 4.11
CA PRO A 202 -6.34 14.75 2.73
C PRO A 202 -5.57 15.82 1.94
N LEU A 203 -5.81 17.10 2.21
CA LEU A 203 -5.26 18.24 1.50
C LEU A 203 -4.94 19.36 2.50
N SER A 204 -3.89 20.12 2.26
CA SER A 204 -3.56 21.29 3.08
C SER A 204 -4.67 22.36 3.06
N ALA A 205 -5.35 22.51 1.92
CA ALA A 205 -6.49 23.42 1.77
C ALA A 205 -7.80 22.89 2.37
N ALA A 206 -7.89 21.59 2.67
CA ALA A 206 -9.09 20.94 3.22
C ALA A 206 -8.69 19.80 4.17
N THR A 207 -8.11 20.16 5.30
CA THR A 207 -7.72 19.20 6.33
C THR A 207 -8.94 18.57 7.02
N GLY A 208 -8.78 17.32 7.49
CA GLY A 208 -9.84 16.60 8.19
C GLY A 208 -10.79 15.89 7.22
N HIS A 209 -12.09 15.84 7.54
CA HIS A 209 -13.05 14.97 6.87
C HIS A 209 -14.23 15.68 6.23
N ARG A 210 -14.35 17.00 6.41
CA ARG A 210 -15.45 17.77 5.82
C ARG A 210 -15.12 18.12 4.38
N THR A 211 -16.13 17.99 3.51
CA THR A 211 -16.08 18.53 2.16
C THR A 211 -16.85 19.85 2.08
N PRO A 212 -16.67 20.66 1.03
CA PRO A 212 -17.53 21.82 0.76
C PRO A 212 -19.00 21.45 0.54
N VAL A 213 -19.25 20.22 0.06
CA VAL A 213 -20.61 19.74 -0.20
C VAL A 213 -21.30 19.37 1.10
N LYS A 214 -22.48 19.93 1.32
CA LYS A 214 -23.28 19.71 2.55
C LYS A 214 -23.58 18.24 2.75
N ASN A 215 -23.34 17.75 3.96
CA ASN A 215 -23.56 16.38 4.40
C ASN A 215 -22.68 15.31 3.70
N LEU A 216 -21.69 15.71 2.92
CA LEU A 216 -20.69 14.81 2.36
C LEU A 216 -19.42 14.83 3.21
N TRP A 217 -18.93 13.65 3.56
CA TRP A 217 -17.71 13.45 4.34
C TRP A 217 -16.69 12.65 3.56
N HIS A 218 -15.44 13.10 3.57
CA HIS A 218 -14.33 12.38 2.99
C HIS A 218 -13.69 11.49 4.05
N ILE A 219 -13.62 10.19 3.80
CA ILE A 219 -13.05 9.17 4.69
C ILE A 219 -12.08 8.28 3.91
N GLY A 220 -11.46 7.33 4.59
CA GLY A 220 -10.55 6.34 3.99
C GLY A 220 -9.07 6.68 4.18
N ALA A 221 -8.21 5.91 3.53
CA ALA A 221 -6.76 5.96 3.67
C ALA A 221 -6.15 7.31 3.30
N SER A 222 -6.76 8.03 2.34
CA SER A 222 -6.32 9.37 1.92
C SER A 222 -6.60 10.47 2.92
N THR A 223 -7.35 10.21 4.01
CA THR A 223 -7.73 11.19 5.02
C THR A 223 -7.03 10.93 6.36
N HIS A 224 -7.08 11.92 7.27
CA HIS A 224 -6.57 11.73 8.63
C HIS A 224 -7.26 10.54 9.35
N PRO A 225 -6.55 9.67 10.06
CA PRO A 225 -5.13 9.73 10.44
C PRO A 225 -4.17 9.16 9.37
N GLY A 226 -4.67 8.68 8.25
CA GLY A 226 -3.89 8.07 7.20
C GLY A 226 -4.26 6.59 6.97
N PRO A 227 -3.47 5.87 6.14
CA PRO A 227 -3.69 4.45 5.87
C PRO A 227 -3.52 3.60 7.13
N GLY A 228 -4.23 2.47 7.18
CA GLY A 228 -4.17 1.50 8.25
C GLY A 228 -5.45 0.68 8.37
N LEU A 229 -5.39 -0.43 9.10
CA LEU A 229 -6.50 -1.38 9.25
C LEU A 229 -7.57 -0.96 10.27
N GLY A 230 -7.32 0.09 11.05
CA GLY A 230 -8.15 0.43 12.21
C GLY A 230 -9.44 1.21 11.91
N GLY A 231 -9.75 1.52 10.64
CA GLY A 231 -10.93 2.33 10.30
C GLY A 231 -10.96 3.73 10.93
N GLY A 232 -9.80 4.25 11.31
CA GLY A 232 -9.64 5.47 12.13
C GLY A 232 -10.37 6.69 11.57
N SER A 233 -10.33 6.88 10.27
CA SER A 233 -11.01 7.97 9.56
C SER A 233 -12.53 7.91 9.75
N GLY A 234 -13.14 6.75 9.48
CA GLY A 234 -14.58 6.53 9.69
C GLY A 234 -14.99 6.68 11.15
N PHE A 235 -14.18 6.17 12.08
CA PHE A 235 -14.41 6.31 13.51
C PHE A 235 -14.43 7.78 13.95
N LEU A 236 -13.48 8.59 13.48
CA LEU A 236 -13.42 10.01 13.81
C LEU A 236 -14.64 10.78 13.31
N VAL A 237 -15.11 10.47 12.10
CA VAL A 237 -16.34 11.06 11.54
C VAL A 237 -17.56 10.63 12.36
N ALA A 238 -17.72 9.34 12.64
CA ALA A 238 -18.82 8.80 13.42
C ALA A 238 -18.88 9.44 14.82
N LYS A 239 -17.75 9.53 15.52
CA LYS A 239 -17.64 10.19 16.83
C LYS A 239 -18.04 11.66 16.79
N ARG A 240 -17.65 12.39 15.73
CA ARG A 240 -18.01 13.81 15.54
C ARG A 240 -19.51 13.99 15.30
N LEU A 241 -20.13 13.10 14.54
CA LEU A 241 -21.56 13.13 14.24
C LEU A 241 -22.40 12.79 15.48
N ALA A 242 -21.98 11.78 16.24
CA ALA A 242 -22.64 11.38 17.50
C ALA A 242 -22.64 12.54 18.51
N LYS A 243 -21.53 13.25 18.70
CA LYS A 243 -21.44 14.43 19.56
C LYS A 243 -22.42 15.54 19.16
N LYS A 244 -22.57 15.82 17.85
CA LYS A 244 -23.52 16.81 17.35
C LYS A 244 -24.97 16.40 17.57
N GLY A 245 -25.30 15.12 17.43
CA GLY A 245 -26.61 14.57 17.74
C GLY A 245 -26.97 14.71 19.22
N PHE A 246 -25.99 14.48 20.10
CA PHE A 246 -26.16 14.60 21.56
C PHE A 246 -26.38 16.07 22.00
N THR A 247 -25.59 17.01 21.45
CA THR A 247 -25.75 18.45 21.75
C THR A 247 -27.11 18.98 21.28
N LYS A 248 -27.58 18.55 20.09
CA LYS A 248 -28.91 18.93 19.60
C LYS A 248 -30.05 18.37 20.43
N LYS A 249 -29.85 17.20 21.05
CA LYS A 249 -30.83 16.55 21.94
C LYS A 249 -30.91 17.21 23.33
N ILE A 250 -29.80 17.77 23.82
CA ILE A 250 -29.71 18.42 25.15
C ILE A 250 -30.08 19.91 25.11
N PHE A 251 -29.71 20.61 24.04
CA PHE A 251 -29.85 22.09 23.97
C PHE A 251 -30.93 22.57 23.00
N GLY A 252 -31.74 21.71 22.41
CA GLY A 252 -32.98 22.06 21.75
C GLY A 252 -32.91 23.08 20.62
N LYS A 253 -31.82 23.13 19.82
CA LYS A 253 -31.75 23.95 18.60
C LYS A 253 -31.18 23.18 17.43
#